data_b4fd5b6640974b5de4727503b2daed40
#
_entry.id   b4fd5b6640974b5de4727503b2daed40
#
_cell.length_a   1.000
_cell.length_b   1.000
_cell.length_c   1.000
_cell.angle_alpha   90.00
_cell.angle_beta   90.00
_cell.angle_gamma   90.00
#
_symmetry.space_group_name_H-M   'P 1'
#
loop_
_entity.id
_entity.type
_entity.pdbx_description
1 polymer ?
#
loop_
_entity_poly.entity_id
_entity_poly.type
_entity_poly.pdbx_seq_one_letter_code
_entity_poly.pdbx_strand_id
1 'polypeptide(L)'
;GDVYKRQMIDQATIDRILDAAQIVEVVSDFVTLRKRGVNYVGLCPFHNEKTPSFSVSPSKGLCKCFSCGKGGNAVHFIMEHEQMSYPEALRYLAKKYNIEIKERELTNEEKEVQSNRESMFIVNNFARDYFQNILKNHIDGRSIGLAYFRQRGFRDDIIDKFQLGFSTEGRDALAQEALRKGFKQEFLVKTGLCYETDDHKLRDRFWGRVMFPVHTLSGKVVAFGGRVLSTENKKLAKYVNSPESEIYHKSNELYGIYFAKQAIVKQDRCFLVEGYTDVISMHQSGVENVVASSGTSLTPGQIRLIHRFTNNITVLYDGDMA
;
A
#
# COMPACT_ATOMS: atom_id res chain seq x y z
N GLY A 1 -1.36 -12.64 4.54
CA GLY A 1 -1.38 -11.53 5.52
C GLY A 1 -2.69 -11.46 6.31
N ASP A 2 -3.83 -11.66 5.68
CA ASP A 2 -5.15 -11.56 6.34
C ASP A 2 -5.50 -12.75 7.23
N VAL A 3 -4.94 -13.92 6.98
CA VAL A 3 -5.18 -15.12 7.79
C VAL A 3 -4.57 -14.97 9.19
N TYR A 4 -3.37 -14.41 9.29
CA TYR A 4 -2.72 -14.17 10.60
C TYR A 4 -3.43 -13.08 11.41
N LYS A 5 -3.93 -12.03 10.78
CA LYS A 5 -4.67 -10.97 11.47
C LYS A 5 -6.09 -11.40 11.89
N ARG A 6 -6.69 -12.36 11.20
CA ARG A 6 -7.98 -12.96 11.60
C ARG A 6 -7.89 -13.78 12.88
N GLN A 7 -6.72 -14.32 13.20
CA GLN A 7 -6.51 -15.17 14.37
C GLN A 7 -6.20 -14.40 15.67
N MET A 8 -6.03 -13.09 15.61
CA MET A 8 -5.68 -12.27 16.79
C MET A 8 -6.90 -11.87 17.63
N ILE A 9 -8.07 -11.79 17.05
CA ILE A 9 -9.32 -11.50 17.78
C ILE A 9 -10.04 -12.84 17.99
N ASP A 10 -10.37 -13.18 19.25
CA ASP A 10 -11.09 -14.42 19.51
C ASP A 10 -12.51 -14.38 18.93
N GLN A 11 -13.04 -15.55 18.57
CA GLN A 11 -14.34 -15.66 17.90
C GLN A 11 -15.47 -15.08 18.73
N ALA A 12 -15.45 -15.23 20.05
CA ALA A 12 -16.49 -14.70 20.92
C ALA A 12 -16.50 -13.16 20.91
N THR A 13 -15.33 -12.53 20.83
CA THR A 13 -15.21 -11.08 20.65
C THR A 13 -15.71 -10.63 19.27
N ILE A 14 -15.37 -11.38 18.21
CA ILE A 14 -15.90 -11.11 16.86
C ILE A 14 -17.43 -11.15 16.87
N ASP A 15 -18.02 -12.20 17.43
CA ASP A 15 -19.47 -12.36 17.50
C ASP A 15 -20.14 -11.20 18.27
N ARG A 16 -19.54 -10.78 19.39
CA ARG A 16 -20.02 -9.61 20.15
C ARG A 16 -19.96 -8.31 19.35
N ILE A 17 -18.93 -8.10 18.56
CA ILE A 17 -18.79 -6.92 17.69
C ILE A 17 -19.87 -6.95 16.60
N LEU A 18 -20.04 -8.10 15.95
CA LEU A 18 -21.02 -8.28 14.88
C LEU A 18 -22.47 -8.09 15.40
N ASP A 19 -22.78 -8.61 16.59
CA ASP A 19 -24.09 -8.47 17.22
C ASP A 19 -24.37 -7.02 17.66
N ALA A 20 -23.37 -6.29 18.11
CA ALA A 20 -23.51 -4.91 18.53
C ALA A 20 -23.60 -3.93 17.35
N ALA A 21 -22.98 -4.25 16.21
CA ALA A 21 -22.86 -3.36 15.07
C ALA A 21 -24.18 -3.20 14.31
N GLN A 22 -24.96 -2.17 14.67
CA GLN A 22 -26.21 -1.83 13.99
C GLN A 22 -25.93 -1.14 12.66
N ILE A 23 -26.32 -1.78 11.55
CA ILE A 23 -25.99 -1.32 10.19
C ILE A 23 -26.44 0.13 9.92
N VAL A 24 -27.60 0.53 10.42
CA VAL A 24 -28.12 1.90 10.24
C VAL A 24 -27.25 2.92 10.96
N GLU A 25 -26.84 2.63 12.19
CA GLU A 25 -25.97 3.51 12.98
C GLU A 25 -24.60 3.64 12.32
N VAL A 26 -24.02 2.52 11.90
CA VAL A 26 -22.70 2.49 11.26
C VAL A 26 -22.71 3.28 9.96
N VAL A 27 -23.69 3.06 9.11
CA VAL A 27 -23.81 3.76 7.82
C VAL A 27 -24.15 5.24 8.01
N SER A 28 -24.95 5.58 9.02
CA SER A 28 -25.36 6.97 9.30
C SER A 28 -24.21 7.88 9.70
N ASP A 29 -23.09 7.34 10.18
CA ASP A 29 -21.87 8.13 10.43
C ASP A 29 -21.29 8.75 9.14
N PHE A 30 -21.59 8.17 7.97
CA PHE A 30 -21.00 8.53 6.68
C PHE A 30 -22.02 8.98 5.62
N VAL A 31 -23.26 8.51 5.75
CA VAL A 31 -24.31 8.71 4.74
C VAL A 31 -25.56 9.25 5.42
N THR A 32 -26.10 10.34 4.88
CA THR A 32 -27.41 10.84 5.31
C THR A 32 -28.51 9.90 4.83
N LEU A 33 -29.13 9.19 5.77
CA LEU A 33 -30.17 8.20 5.50
C LEU A 33 -31.56 8.77 5.75
N ARG A 34 -32.51 8.42 4.87
CA ARG A 34 -33.95 8.72 5.04
C ARG A 34 -34.75 7.42 5.13
N LYS A 35 -35.68 7.34 6.06
CA LYS A 35 -36.53 6.16 6.20
C LYS A 35 -37.46 6.02 4.98
N ARG A 36 -37.50 4.82 4.40
CA ARG A 36 -38.40 4.45 3.30
C ARG A 36 -39.01 3.08 3.60
N GLY A 37 -40.21 3.07 4.16
CA GLY A 37 -40.84 1.87 4.66
C GLY A 37 -40.06 1.26 5.83
N VAL A 38 -39.70 0.01 5.72
CA VAL A 38 -38.88 -0.73 6.74
C VAL A 38 -37.38 -0.55 6.56
N ASN A 39 -36.97 0.06 5.47
CA ASN A 39 -35.55 0.29 5.12
C ASN A 39 -35.20 1.78 5.18
N TYR A 40 -33.92 2.07 5.02
CA TYR A 40 -33.38 3.41 4.87
C TYR A 40 -32.72 3.55 3.50
N VAL A 41 -32.74 4.75 2.94
CA VAL A 41 -32.10 5.05 1.65
C VAL A 41 -31.28 6.32 1.72
N GLY A 42 -30.19 6.37 0.97
CA GLY A 42 -29.31 7.53 0.85
C GLY A 42 -28.54 7.52 -0.46
N LEU A 43 -27.74 8.56 -0.66
CA LEU A 43 -26.79 8.58 -1.77
C LEU A 43 -25.66 7.60 -1.50
N CYS A 44 -25.24 6.86 -2.53
CA CYS A 44 -24.18 5.87 -2.40
C CYS A 44 -22.82 6.54 -2.09
N PRO A 45 -22.11 6.09 -1.04
CA PRO A 45 -20.80 6.64 -0.73
C PRO A 45 -19.68 6.10 -1.64
N PHE A 46 -19.99 5.11 -2.47
CA PHE A 46 -19.00 4.40 -3.30
C PHE A 46 -18.96 4.87 -4.75
N HIS A 47 -19.92 5.67 -5.20
CA HIS A 47 -19.93 6.29 -6.52
C HIS A 47 -20.76 7.59 -6.50
N ASN A 48 -20.56 8.44 -7.49
CA ASN A 48 -21.31 9.68 -7.63
C ASN A 48 -22.69 9.42 -8.23
N GLU A 49 -23.75 9.84 -7.53
CA GLU A 49 -25.13 9.78 -8.01
C GLU A 49 -25.93 10.97 -7.52
N LYS A 50 -26.99 11.30 -8.25
CA LYS A 50 -27.94 12.36 -7.85
C LYS A 50 -29.22 11.82 -7.23
N THR A 51 -29.54 10.56 -7.51
CA THR A 51 -30.73 9.88 -7.00
C THR A 51 -30.32 8.78 -6.05
N PRO A 52 -30.89 8.73 -4.83
CA PRO A 52 -30.52 7.72 -3.84
C PRO A 52 -30.76 6.29 -4.33
N SER A 53 -29.69 5.50 -4.43
CA SER A 53 -29.74 4.08 -4.79
C SER A 53 -29.17 3.16 -3.71
N PHE A 54 -28.64 3.74 -2.63
CA PHE A 54 -28.06 3.01 -1.52
C PHE A 54 -29.12 2.70 -0.47
N SER A 55 -29.43 1.42 -0.29
CA SER A 55 -30.45 0.94 0.64
C SER A 55 -29.82 0.24 1.84
N VAL A 56 -30.34 0.51 3.02
CA VAL A 56 -29.93 -0.12 4.28
C VAL A 56 -31.12 -0.81 4.90
N SER A 57 -31.00 -2.11 5.17
CA SER A 57 -32.05 -2.95 5.76
C SER A 57 -31.67 -3.30 7.21
N PRO A 58 -32.34 -2.69 8.22
CA PRO A 58 -32.09 -3.01 9.62
C PRO A 58 -32.33 -4.48 9.95
N SER A 59 -33.44 -5.02 9.43
CA SER A 59 -33.88 -6.40 9.72
C SER A 59 -32.92 -7.45 9.17
N LYS A 60 -32.23 -7.14 8.06
CA LYS A 60 -31.23 -8.04 7.45
C LYS A 60 -29.80 -7.75 7.92
N GLY A 61 -29.57 -6.61 8.59
CA GLY A 61 -28.22 -6.17 8.95
C GLY A 61 -27.33 -5.89 7.75
N LEU A 62 -27.91 -5.52 6.60
CA LEU A 62 -27.20 -5.37 5.32
C LEU A 62 -27.48 -4.02 4.66
N CYS A 63 -26.51 -3.53 3.94
CA CYS A 63 -26.66 -2.44 2.99
C CYS A 63 -26.33 -2.89 1.56
N LYS A 64 -26.89 -2.23 0.56
CA LYS A 64 -26.62 -2.49 -0.85
C LYS A 64 -26.94 -1.27 -1.70
N CYS A 65 -26.03 -0.93 -2.57
CA CYS A 65 -26.28 -0.02 -3.68
C CYS A 65 -26.88 -0.78 -4.87
N PHE A 66 -28.07 -0.39 -5.33
CA PHE A 66 -28.70 -1.02 -6.49
C PHE A 66 -28.13 -0.51 -7.82
N SER A 67 -27.34 0.56 -7.81
CA SER A 67 -26.67 1.09 -8.99
C SER A 67 -25.30 0.45 -9.20
N CYS A 68 -24.39 0.50 -8.22
CA CYS A 68 -23.02 -0.06 -8.38
C CYS A 68 -22.85 -1.48 -7.81
N GLY A 69 -23.87 -2.03 -7.14
CA GLY A 69 -23.85 -3.38 -6.58
C GLY A 69 -23.08 -3.56 -5.27
N LYS A 70 -22.31 -2.56 -4.82
CA LYS A 70 -21.57 -2.63 -3.56
C LYS A 70 -22.49 -2.70 -2.36
N GLY A 71 -22.06 -3.47 -1.35
CA GLY A 71 -22.82 -3.62 -0.11
C GLY A 71 -22.30 -4.78 0.74
N GLY A 72 -22.98 -5.04 1.83
CA GLY A 72 -22.64 -6.08 2.79
C GLY A 72 -23.15 -5.75 4.18
N ASN A 73 -22.59 -6.42 5.19
CA ASN A 73 -22.88 -6.11 6.60
C ASN A 73 -22.05 -4.89 7.07
N ALA A 74 -22.21 -4.51 8.35
CA ALA A 74 -21.52 -3.35 8.93
C ALA A 74 -20.00 -3.43 8.80
N VAL A 75 -19.39 -4.60 8.97
CA VAL A 75 -17.94 -4.79 8.83
C VAL A 75 -17.51 -4.57 7.39
N HIS A 76 -18.22 -5.17 6.44
CA HIS A 76 -17.91 -5.00 5.01
C HIS A 76 -18.09 -3.54 4.57
N PHE A 77 -19.09 -2.84 5.10
CA PHE A 77 -19.28 -1.42 4.83
C PHE A 77 -18.05 -0.60 5.28
N ILE A 78 -17.57 -0.80 6.51
CA ILE A 78 -16.38 -0.11 7.03
C ILE A 78 -15.13 -0.49 6.23
N MET A 79 -14.96 -1.77 5.90
CA MET A 79 -13.83 -2.21 5.05
C MET A 79 -13.78 -1.48 3.72
N GLU A 80 -14.93 -1.36 3.05
CA GLU A 80 -15.05 -0.70 1.74
C GLU A 80 -14.94 0.82 1.84
N HIS A 81 -15.61 1.43 2.83
CA HIS A 81 -15.66 2.89 2.97
C HIS A 81 -14.35 3.46 3.48
N GLU A 82 -13.79 2.89 4.54
CA GLU A 82 -12.56 3.36 5.19
C GLU A 82 -11.29 2.70 4.65
N GLN A 83 -11.42 1.82 3.67
CA GLN A 83 -10.29 1.11 3.06
C GLN A 83 -9.48 0.31 4.09
N MET A 84 -10.18 -0.34 4.99
CA MET A 84 -9.62 -1.13 6.08
C MET A 84 -9.63 -2.63 5.76
N SER A 85 -8.68 -3.37 6.35
CA SER A 85 -8.75 -4.82 6.41
C SER A 85 -9.87 -5.27 7.38
N TYR A 86 -10.27 -6.53 7.29
CA TYR A 86 -11.29 -7.10 8.18
C TYR A 86 -10.96 -6.92 9.68
N PRO A 87 -9.74 -7.22 10.17
CA PRO A 87 -9.40 -6.98 11.57
C PRO A 87 -9.39 -5.49 11.96
N GLU A 88 -8.98 -4.61 11.06
CA GLU A 88 -9.01 -3.17 11.29
C GLU A 88 -10.45 -2.66 11.41
N ALA A 89 -11.35 -3.15 10.56
CA ALA A 89 -12.77 -2.82 10.62
C ALA A 89 -13.42 -3.36 11.91
N LEU A 90 -13.05 -4.55 12.36
CA LEU A 90 -13.50 -5.09 13.65
C LEU A 90 -13.04 -4.22 14.83
N ARG A 91 -11.78 -3.76 14.84
CA ARG A 91 -11.26 -2.85 15.87
C ARG A 91 -11.97 -1.49 15.84
N TYR A 92 -12.26 -0.97 14.65
CA TYR A 92 -13.03 0.24 14.48
C TYR A 92 -14.42 0.13 15.12
N LEU A 93 -15.15 -0.95 14.82
CA LEU A 93 -16.47 -1.20 15.37
C LEU A 93 -16.42 -1.48 16.87
N ALA A 94 -15.44 -2.24 17.34
CA ALA A 94 -15.23 -2.48 18.77
C ALA A 94 -15.06 -1.17 19.54
N LYS A 95 -14.27 -0.23 19.00
CA LYS A 95 -14.09 1.10 19.59
C LYS A 95 -15.41 1.89 19.58
N LYS A 96 -16.16 1.86 18.48
CA LYS A 96 -17.45 2.54 18.36
C LYS A 96 -18.45 2.06 19.42
N TYR A 97 -18.50 0.76 19.68
CA TYR A 97 -19.45 0.13 20.60
C TYR A 97 -18.88 -0.16 21.99
N ASN A 98 -17.70 0.36 22.29
CA ASN A 98 -17.04 0.18 23.59
C ASN A 98 -16.83 -1.31 23.98
N ILE A 99 -16.50 -2.15 23.00
CA ILE A 99 -16.23 -3.57 23.21
C ILE A 99 -14.74 -3.75 23.42
N GLU A 100 -14.35 -4.30 24.55
CA GLU A 100 -12.97 -4.70 24.81
C GLU A 100 -12.60 -5.88 23.93
N ILE A 101 -11.52 -5.74 23.17
CA ILE A 101 -10.98 -6.83 22.32
C ILE A 101 -10.13 -7.72 23.17
N LYS A 102 -10.56 -8.97 23.36
CA LYS A 102 -9.73 -10.04 23.89
C LYS A 102 -8.94 -10.63 22.73
N GLU A 103 -7.63 -10.38 22.73
CA GLU A 103 -6.71 -11.00 21.78
C GLU A 103 -6.28 -12.35 22.35
N ARG A 104 -6.23 -13.37 21.48
CA ARG A 104 -5.66 -14.65 21.83
C ARG A 104 -4.18 -14.47 22.13
N GLU A 105 -3.67 -15.04 23.21
CA GLU A 105 -2.24 -15.11 23.41
C GLU A 105 -1.57 -15.84 22.26
N LEU A 106 -0.61 -15.18 21.63
CA LEU A 106 0.18 -15.76 20.56
C LEU A 106 1.13 -16.82 21.14
N THR A 107 1.36 -17.89 20.40
CA THR A 107 2.45 -18.82 20.70
C THR A 107 3.80 -18.12 20.59
N ASN A 108 4.85 -18.69 21.18
CA ASN A 108 6.19 -18.11 21.06
C ASN A 108 6.65 -18.02 19.60
N GLU A 109 6.33 -19.00 18.79
CA GLU A 109 6.64 -19.00 17.34
C GLU A 109 5.88 -17.89 16.60
N GLU A 110 4.58 -17.70 16.91
CA GLU A 110 3.78 -16.61 16.32
C GLU A 110 4.30 -15.23 16.74
N LYS A 111 4.74 -15.07 18.00
CA LYS A 111 5.36 -13.83 18.49
C LYS A 111 6.67 -13.55 17.77
N GLU A 112 7.50 -14.57 17.53
CA GLU A 112 8.76 -14.43 16.81
C GLU A 112 8.51 -14.01 15.35
N VAL A 113 7.59 -14.67 14.64
CA VAL A 113 7.21 -14.31 13.27
C VAL A 113 6.70 -12.88 13.20
N GLN A 114 5.84 -12.47 14.13
CA GLN A 114 5.33 -11.10 14.18
C GLN A 114 6.45 -10.10 14.45
N SER A 115 7.33 -10.37 15.41
CA SER A 115 8.48 -9.53 15.75
C SER A 115 9.44 -9.38 14.56
N ASN A 116 9.70 -10.46 13.83
CA ASN A 116 10.52 -10.42 12.62
C ASN A 116 9.89 -9.55 11.54
N ARG A 117 8.59 -9.70 11.29
CA ARG A 117 7.87 -8.85 10.32
C ARG A 117 7.89 -7.38 10.72
N GLU A 118 7.65 -7.06 11.98
CA GLU A 118 7.73 -5.69 12.49
C GLU A 118 9.13 -5.11 12.31
N SER A 119 10.17 -5.88 12.60
CA SER A 119 11.56 -5.48 12.40
C SER A 119 11.87 -5.21 10.93
N MET A 120 11.31 -5.98 10.00
CA MET A 120 11.44 -5.75 8.56
C MET A 120 10.76 -4.43 8.14
N PHE A 121 9.58 -4.11 8.65
CA PHE A 121 8.93 -2.83 8.39
C PHE A 121 9.72 -1.65 8.96
N ILE A 122 10.26 -1.79 10.16
CA ILE A 122 11.05 -0.76 10.82
C ILE A 122 12.33 -0.46 10.02
N VAL A 123 13.03 -1.48 9.55
CA VAL A 123 14.25 -1.27 8.74
C VAL A 123 13.93 -0.68 7.36
N ASN A 124 12.80 -1.04 6.76
CA ASN A 124 12.35 -0.41 5.52
C ASN A 124 11.99 1.07 5.72
N ASN A 125 11.34 1.43 6.82
CA ASN A 125 11.08 2.83 7.16
C ASN A 125 12.36 3.61 7.35
N PHE A 126 13.33 3.03 8.05
CA PHE A 126 14.67 3.63 8.17
C PHE A 126 15.32 3.86 6.80
N ALA A 127 15.30 2.86 5.92
CA ALA A 127 15.88 2.97 4.59
C ALA A 127 15.19 4.05 3.75
N ARG A 128 13.85 4.12 3.80
CA ARG A 128 13.08 5.19 3.15
C ARG A 128 13.54 6.57 3.62
N ASP A 129 13.59 6.79 4.92
CA ASP A 129 13.99 8.07 5.50
C ASP A 129 15.45 8.40 5.17
N TYR A 130 16.34 7.40 5.19
CA TYR A 130 17.72 7.53 4.77
C TYR A 130 17.84 7.97 3.32
N PHE A 131 17.17 7.30 2.38
CA PHE A 131 17.22 7.65 0.96
C PHE A 131 16.61 9.02 0.67
N GLN A 132 15.53 9.41 1.37
CA GLN A 132 14.97 10.76 1.26
C GLN A 132 15.94 11.81 1.78
N ASN A 133 16.61 11.55 2.89
CA ASN A 133 17.60 12.48 3.44
C ASN A 133 18.82 12.64 2.50
N ILE A 134 19.29 11.53 1.91
CA ILE A 134 20.36 11.59 0.91
C ILE A 134 19.93 12.42 -0.31
N LEU A 135 18.73 12.21 -0.83
CA LEU A 135 18.20 12.97 -1.97
C LEU A 135 18.21 14.49 -1.71
N LYS A 136 17.84 14.92 -0.51
CA LYS A 136 17.64 16.33 -0.17
C LYS A 136 18.90 17.02 0.33
N ASN A 137 19.73 16.31 1.06
CA ASN A 137 20.81 16.93 1.85
C ASN A 137 22.23 16.51 1.42
N HIS A 138 22.39 15.35 0.77
CA HIS A 138 23.71 14.93 0.26
C HIS A 138 24.01 15.63 -1.07
N ILE A 139 25.29 15.94 -1.32
CA ILE A 139 25.70 16.65 -2.54
C ILE A 139 25.30 15.88 -3.79
N ASP A 140 25.57 14.57 -3.85
CA ASP A 140 25.23 13.72 -4.99
C ASP A 140 23.70 13.52 -5.07
N GLY A 141 23.02 13.44 -3.95
CA GLY A 141 21.55 13.36 -3.91
C GLY A 141 20.91 14.56 -4.59
N ARG A 142 21.37 15.77 -4.31
CA ARG A 142 20.87 17.01 -4.93
C ARG A 142 21.30 17.17 -6.38
N SER A 143 22.57 16.95 -6.66
CA SER A 143 23.14 17.20 -8.00
C SER A 143 22.79 16.12 -9.03
N ILE A 144 22.52 14.89 -8.60
CA ILE A 144 22.23 13.74 -9.46
C ILE A 144 20.76 13.31 -9.31
N GLY A 145 20.33 12.91 -8.10
CA GLY A 145 19.02 12.33 -7.86
C GLY A 145 17.89 13.36 -8.01
N LEU A 146 17.97 14.46 -7.28
CA LEU A 146 16.96 15.52 -7.32
C LEU A 146 16.91 16.19 -8.70
N ALA A 147 18.08 16.42 -9.31
CA ALA A 147 18.19 16.95 -10.66
C ALA A 147 17.50 16.04 -11.67
N TYR A 148 17.66 14.72 -11.56
CA TYR A 148 16.96 13.75 -12.40
C TYR A 148 15.43 13.85 -12.28
N PHE A 149 14.91 13.91 -11.07
CA PHE A 149 13.46 14.02 -10.87
C PHE A 149 12.90 15.35 -11.39
N ARG A 150 13.60 16.45 -11.16
CA ARG A 150 13.23 17.78 -11.69
C ARG A 150 13.31 17.84 -13.21
N GLN A 151 14.30 17.22 -13.79
CA GLN A 151 14.44 17.13 -15.26
C GLN A 151 13.29 16.32 -15.89
N ARG A 152 12.74 15.35 -15.15
CA ARG A 152 11.51 14.64 -15.53
C ARG A 152 10.23 15.45 -15.32
N GLY A 153 10.33 16.66 -14.80
CA GLY A 153 9.21 17.54 -14.54
C GLY A 153 8.48 17.26 -13.23
N PHE A 154 9.05 16.48 -12.33
CA PHE A 154 8.42 16.21 -11.02
C PHE A 154 8.58 17.41 -10.10
N ARG A 155 7.46 17.88 -9.52
CA ARG A 155 7.45 18.94 -8.51
C ARG A 155 7.92 18.39 -7.16
N ASP A 156 8.44 19.29 -6.34
CA ASP A 156 8.98 18.90 -5.01
C ASP A 156 7.90 18.32 -4.09
N ASP A 157 6.65 18.81 -4.16
CA ASP A 157 5.52 18.26 -3.40
C ASP A 157 5.20 16.80 -3.80
N ILE A 158 5.36 16.45 -5.08
CA ILE A 158 5.16 15.09 -5.59
C ILE A 158 6.33 14.17 -5.21
N ILE A 159 7.56 14.68 -5.31
CA ILE A 159 8.76 13.96 -4.83
C ILE A 159 8.59 13.58 -3.35
N ASP A 160 8.10 14.51 -2.53
CA ASP A 160 7.85 14.28 -1.11
C ASP A 160 6.68 13.31 -0.88
N LYS A 161 5.60 13.48 -1.60
CA LYS A 161 4.40 12.63 -1.48
C LYS A 161 4.72 11.16 -1.76
N PHE A 162 5.47 10.88 -2.82
CA PHE A 162 5.88 9.52 -3.18
C PHE A 162 7.12 9.04 -2.43
N GLN A 163 7.68 9.88 -1.56
CA GLN A 163 8.84 9.57 -0.71
C GLN A 163 10.06 9.14 -1.53
N LEU A 164 10.28 9.79 -2.67
CA LEU A 164 11.38 9.46 -3.56
C LEU A 164 12.72 9.74 -2.88
N GLY A 165 13.72 8.94 -3.21
CA GLY A 165 15.01 8.99 -2.58
C GLY A 165 16.18 8.79 -3.55
N PHE A 166 17.37 8.78 -2.99
CA PHE A 166 18.61 8.50 -3.71
C PHE A 166 19.56 7.65 -2.86
N SER A 167 20.19 6.68 -3.48
CA SER A 167 21.27 5.88 -2.90
C SER A 167 22.58 6.23 -3.60
N THR A 168 23.58 6.61 -2.81
CA THR A 168 24.92 6.98 -3.34
C THR A 168 25.63 5.78 -3.97
N GLU A 169 26.72 6.03 -4.67
CA GLU A 169 27.53 4.98 -5.32
C GLU A 169 28.30 4.09 -4.35
N GLY A 170 28.37 4.45 -3.07
CA GLY A 170 28.99 3.61 -2.04
C GLY A 170 28.30 2.26 -1.91
N ARG A 171 29.10 1.20 -1.94
CA ARG A 171 28.59 -0.19 -1.96
C ARG A 171 28.01 -0.69 -0.64
N ASP A 172 28.16 0.05 0.44
CA ASP A 172 27.77 -0.31 1.80
C ASP A 172 27.33 0.88 2.66
N ALA A 173 27.03 2.03 2.03
CA ALA A 173 26.71 3.25 2.74
C ALA A 173 25.45 3.11 3.62
N LEU A 174 24.37 2.53 3.09
CA LEU A 174 23.15 2.23 3.84
C LEU A 174 23.45 1.19 4.95
N ALA A 175 24.16 0.12 4.61
CA ALA A 175 24.49 -0.96 5.53
C ALA A 175 25.27 -0.42 6.76
N GLN A 176 26.29 0.38 6.54
CA GLN A 176 27.10 0.97 7.59
C GLN A 176 26.26 1.88 8.53
N GLU A 177 25.43 2.75 7.94
CA GLU A 177 24.59 3.64 8.74
C GLU A 177 23.52 2.88 9.51
N ALA A 178 22.91 1.86 8.91
CA ALA A 178 21.94 1.00 9.59
C ALA A 178 22.55 0.27 10.79
N LEU A 179 23.72 -0.35 10.59
CA LEU A 179 24.45 -1.05 11.67
C LEU A 179 24.87 -0.08 12.77
N ARG A 180 25.35 1.12 12.39
CA ARG A 180 25.71 2.18 13.36
C ARG A 180 24.52 2.59 14.24
N LYS A 181 23.30 2.58 13.68
CA LYS A 181 22.06 2.89 14.41
C LYS A 181 21.48 1.70 15.18
N GLY A 182 22.12 0.56 15.13
CA GLY A 182 21.74 -0.63 15.90
C GLY A 182 20.76 -1.58 15.19
N PHE A 183 20.52 -1.38 13.89
CA PHE A 183 19.73 -2.34 13.11
C PHE A 183 20.52 -3.62 12.90
N LYS A 184 19.83 -4.75 12.94
CA LYS A 184 20.47 -6.07 12.76
C LYS A 184 20.65 -6.39 11.28
N GLN A 185 21.82 -6.94 10.95
CA GLN A 185 22.18 -7.37 9.61
C GLN A 185 21.13 -8.31 8.99
N GLU A 186 20.58 -9.23 9.77
CA GLU A 186 19.62 -10.20 9.27
C GLU A 186 18.39 -9.55 8.63
N PHE A 187 17.90 -8.43 9.17
CA PHE A 187 16.74 -7.74 8.60
C PHE A 187 17.08 -6.89 7.37
N LEU A 188 18.30 -6.39 7.28
CA LEU A 188 18.82 -5.77 6.04
C LEU A 188 18.88 -6.79 4.89
N VAL A 189 19.23 -8.03 5.19
CA VAL A 189 19.29 -9.13 4.22
C VAL A 189 17.88 -9.66 3.91
N LYS A 190 17.06 -9.92 4.94
CA LYS A 190 15.69 -10.44 4.77
C LYS A 190 14.80 -9.51 3.95
N THR A 191 14.95 -8.19 4.10
CA THR A 191 14.21 -7.19 3.28
C THR A 191 14.78 -7.01 1.88
N GLY A 192 15.99 -7.53 1.63
CA GLY A 192 16.70 -7.33 0.38
C GLY A 192 17.29 -5.93 0.19
N LEU A 193 17.32 -5.10 1.23
CA LEU A 193 18.06 -3.82 1.21
C LEU A 193 19.54 -4.04 1.00
N CYS A 194 20.07 -5.11 1.60
CA CYS A 194 21.43 -5.55 1.47
C CYS A 194 21.49 -7.03 1.09
N TYR A 195 22.66 -7.46 0.68
CA TYR A 195 23.00 -8.87 0.47
C TYR A 195 24.40 -9.15 1.00
N GLU A 196 24.64 -10.39 1.36
CA GLU A 196 25.95 -10.87 1.80
C GLU A 196 26.67 -11.48 0.61
N THR A 197 27.93 -11.09 0.43
CA THR A 197 28.81 -11.64 -0.61
C THR A 197 29.45 -12.94 -0.16
N ASP A 198 30.08 -13.69 -1.08
CA ASP A 198 30.74 -14.96 -0.77
C ASP A 198 31.89 -14.80 0.26
N ASP A 199 32.50 -13.61 0.33
CA ASP A 199 33.51 -13.23 1.32
C ASP A 199 32.92 -12.63 2.62
N HIS A 200 31.62 -12.88 2.86
CA HIS A 200 30.86 -12.46 4.05
C HIS A 200 30.79 -10.94 4.28
N LYS A 201 30.88 -10.14 3.21
CA LYS A 201 30.70 -8.70 3.30
C LYS A 201 29.26 -8.32 3.01
N LEU A 202 28.72 -7.43 3.83
CA LEU A 202 27.40 -6.85 3.60
C LEU A 202 27.50 -5.74 2.55
N ARG A 203 26.63 -5.78 1.53
CA ARG A 203 26.59 -4.83 0.42
C ARG A 203 25.20 -4.31 0.20
N ASP A 204 25.10 -3.04 -0.16
CA ASP A 204 23.85 -2.38 -0.55
C ASP A 204 23.36 -2.91 -1.90
N ARG A 205 22.08 -3.21 -2.00
CA ARG A 205 21.46 -3.66 -3.26
C ARG A 205 21.28 -2.52 -4.26
N PHE A 206 20.97 -1.32 -3.76
CA PHE A 206 20.48 -0.19 -4.56
C PHE A 206 21.51 0.93 -4.78
N TRP A 207 22.79 0.67 -4.61
CA TRP A 207 23.83 1.68 -4.78
C TRP A 207 23.76 2.40 -6.14
N GLY A 208 23.96 3.72 -6.13
CA GLY A 208 24.00 4.54 -7.34
C GLY A 208 22.67 4.70 -8.06
N ARG A 209 21.52 4.70 -7.32
CA ARG A 209 20.19 4.69 -7.90
C ARG A 209 19.27 5.74 -7.27
N VAL A 210 18.35 6.27 -8.08
CA VAL A 210 17.14 6.92 -7.52
C VAL A 210 16.19 5.85 -7.03
N MET A 211 15.50 6.14 -5.91
CA MET A 211 14.74 5.16 -5.14
C MET A 211 13.25 5.46 -5.15
N PHE A 212 12.46 4.40 -5.32
CA PHE A 212 11.02 4.40 -5.33
C PHE A 212 10.51 3.44 -4.26
N PRO A 213 10.04 3.95 -3.10
CA PRO A 213 9.43 3.08 -2.09
C PRO A 213 8.13 2.47 -2.59
N VAL A 214 7.96 1.18 -2.35
CA VAL A 214 6.72 0.44 -2.65
C VAL A 214 5.90 0.34 -1.37
N HIS A 215 4.68 0.87 -1.41
CA HIS A 215 3.77 0.89 -0.27
C HIS A 215 2.71 -0.19 -0.39
N THR A 216 2.35 -0.79 0.73
CA THR A 216 1.13 -1.59 0.84
C THR A 216 -0.09 -0.71 0.70
N LEU A 217 -1.26 -1.33 0.59
CA LEU A 217 -2.54 -0.64 0.60
C LEU A 217 -2.75 0.26 1.84
N SER A 218 -2.16 -0.08 2.97
CA SER A 218 -2.21 0.70 4.22
C SER A 218 -1.09 1.74 4.36
N GLY A 219 -0.19 1.85 3.38
CA GLY A 219 0.89 2.83 3.36
C GLY A 219 2.19 2.39 4.04
N LYS A 220 2.34 1.12 4.37
CA LYS A 220 3.61 0.59 4.90
C LYS A 220 4.59 0.32 3.76
N VAL A 221 5.85 0.71 3.95
CA VAL A 221 6.91 0.43 2.96
C VAL A 221 7.36 -1.02 3.06
N VAL A 222 7.15 -1.79 2.00
CA VAL A 222 7.48 -3.23 1.94
C VAL A 222 8.64 -3.57 1.03
N ALA A 223 8.97 -2.67 0.11
CA ALA A 223 9.99 -2.90 -0.90
C ALA A 223 10.46 -1.57 -1.50
N PHE A 224 11.45 -1.67 -2.36
CA PHE A 224 11.98 -0.55 -3.14
C PHE A 224 12.22 -0.96 -4.59
N GLY A 225 12.01 -0.01 -5.49
CA GLY A 225 12.58 -0.01 -6.82
C GLY A 225 13.73 0.98 -6.90
N GLY A 226 14.78 0.65 -7.64
CA GLY A 226 15.91 1.53 -7.85
C GLY A 226 16.29 1.65 -9.32
N ARG A 227 16.36 2.87 -9.85
CA ARG A 227 16.78 3.14 -11.24
C ARG A 227 18.19 3.69 -11.29
N VAL A 228 19.07 3.04 -12.05
CA VAL A 228 20.42 3.56 -12.29
C VAL A 228 20.35 4.77 -13.23
N LEU A 229 21.14 5.79 -12.96
CA LEU A 229 21.22 7.01 -13.78
C LEU A 229 22.46 7.06 -14.67
N SER A 230 23.54 6.36 -14.30
CA SER A 230 24.75 6.26 -15.11
C SER A 230 24.49 5.41 -16.35
N THR A 231 24.86 5.93 -17.50
CA THR A 231 24.82 5.23 -18.80
C THR A 231 26.14 4.60 -19.17
N GLU A 232 27.18 4.81 -18.39
CA GLU A 232 28.55 4.37 -18.70
C GLU A 232 28.72 2.86 -18.65
N ASN A 233 28.00 2.20 -17.76
CA ASN A 233 28.06 0.74 -17.62
C ASN A 233 26.78 0.07 -18.16
N LYS A 234 26.79 -0.27 -19.44
CA LYS A 234 25.69 -0.97 -20.14
C LYS A 234 25.35 -2.36 -19.56
N LYS A 235 26.18 -2.90 -18.66
CA LYS A 235 25.94 -4.19 -18.01
C LYS A 235 25.04 -4.08 -16.77
N LEU A 236 24.81 -2.87 -16.25
CA LEU A 236 23.94 -2.66 -15.11
C LEU A 236 22.47 -2.68 -15.54
N ALA A 237 21.65 -3.46 -14.85
CA ALA A 237 20.21 -3.44 -15.04
C ALA A 237 19.67 -2.03 -14.77
N LYS A 238 18.88 -1.49 -15.70
CA LYS A 238 18.27 -0.17 -15.61
C LYS A 238 17.45 -0.02 -14.33
N TYR A 239 16.65 -1.04 -13.99
CA TYR A 239 15.89 -1.14 -12.74
C TYR A 239 16.32 -2.37 -11.95
N VAL A 240 16.36 -2.20 -10.64
CA VAL A 240 16.50 -3.28 -9.66
C VAL A 240 15.36 -3.12 -8.67
N ASN A 241 14.68 -4.21 -8.35
CA ASN A 241 13.61 -4.25 -7.36
C ASN A 241 14.03 -5.08 -6.15
N SER A 242 13.40 -4.84 -5.01
CA SER A 242 13.52 -5.73 -3.86
C SER A 242 13.15 -7.17 -4.26
N PRO A 243 13.84 -8.18 -3.71
CA PRO A 243 13.44 -9.57 -3.88
C PRO A 243 12.15 -9.86 -3.11
N GLU A 244 11.55 -11.02 -3.37
CA GLU A 244 10.48 -11.57 -2.53
C GLU A 244 10.94 -11.68 -1.08
N SER A 245 10.03 -11.42 -0.14
CA SER A 245 10.30 -11.53 1.30
C SER A 245 9.04 -11.92 2.05
N GLU A 246 9.15 -12.12 3.36
CA GLU A 246 7.99 -12.41 4.22
C GLU A 246 6.95 -11.28 4.24
N ILE A 247 7.35 -10.05 3.91
CA ILE A 247 6.45 -8.88 3.88
C ILE A 247 6.16 -8.37 2.48
N TYR A 248 6.84 -8.88 1.45
CA TYR A 248 6.70 -8.42 0.07
C TYR A 248 6.52 -9.58 -0.90
N HIS A 249 5.37 -9.61 -1.54
CA HIS A 249 5.05 -10.53 -2.63
C HIS A 249 4.70 -9.72 -3.88
N LYS A 250 5.65 -9.63 -4.81
CA LYS A 250 5.55 -8.80 -6.02
C LYS A 250 4.28 -9.07 -6.83
N SER A 251 3.84 -10.33 -6.86
CA SER A 251 2.63 -10.76 -7.55
C SER A 251 1.31 -10.24 -6.92
N ASN A 252 1.36 -9.71 -5.70
CA ASN A 252 0.21 -9.22 -4.95
C ASN A 252 0.27 -7.71 -4.67
N GLU A 253 1.28 -7.02 -5.17
CA GLU A 253 1.49 -5.60 -4.94
C GLU A 253 1.39 -4.81 -6.25
N LEU A 254 0.91 -3.58 -6.14
CA LEU A 254 0.85 -2.60 -7.22
C LEU A 254 1.47 -1.29 -6.76
N TYR A 255 2.42 -0.79 -7.52
CA TYR A 255 3.01 0.50 -7.21
C TYR A 255 1.98 1.62 -7.32
N GLY A 256 1.94 2.46 -6.30
CA GLY A 256 1.05 3.61 -6.24
C GLY A 256 -0.36 3.34 -5.72
N ILE A 257 -0.73 2.09 -5.42
CA ILE A 257 -2.08 1.74 -4.95
C ILE A 257 -2.49 2.49 -3.67
N TYR A 258 -1.57 2.73 -2.75
CA TYR A 258 -1.83 3.52 -1.55
C TYR A 258 -2.32 4.93 -1.88
N PHE A 259 -1.71 5.58 -2.85
CA PHE A 259 -2.07 6.93 -3.28
C PHE A 259 -3.29 6.96 -4.22
N ALA A 260 -3.58 5.85 -4.90
CA ALA A 260 -4.60 5.76 -5.94
C ALA A 260 -5.96 5.29 -5.44
N LYS A 261 -6.01 4.54 -4.34
CA LYS A 261 -7.20 3.79 -3.90
C LYS A 261 -8.48 4.62 -3.78
N GLN A 262 -8.39 5.83 -3.22
CA GLN A 262 -9.55 6.71 -3.08
C GLN A 262 -10.04 7.25 -4.43
N ALA A 263 -9.11 7.64 -5.30
CA ALA A 263 -9.44 8.10 -6.65
C ALA A 263 -10.01 6.97 -7.51
N ILE A 264 -9.52 5.74 -7.36
CA ILE A 264 -10.07 4.56 -8.04
C ILE A 264 -11.54 4.36 -7.66
N VAL A 265 -11.84 4.40 -6.36
CA VAL A 265 -13.23 4.27 -5.87
C VAL A 265 -14.11 5.40 -6.40
N LYS A 266 -13.64 6.65 -6.26
CA LYS A 266 -14.40 7.85 -6.66
C LYS A 266 -14.73 7.87 -8.14
N GLN A 267 -13.80 7.44 -8.99
CA GLN A 267 -13.94 7.47 -10.45
C GLN A 267 -14.45 6.15 -11.03
N ASP A 268 -14.55 5.12 -10.18
CA ASP A 268 -14.91 3.75 -10.59
C ASP A 268 -14.07 3.25 -11.78
N ARG A 269 -12.78 3.56 -11.77
CA ARG A 269 -11.81 3.18 -12.80
C ARG A 269 -10.39 3.18 -12.26
N CYS A 270 -9.61 2.19 -12.68
CA CYS A 270 -8.17 2.13 -12.44
C CYS A 270 -7.41 2.15 -13.77
N PHE A 271 -6.43 3.03 -13.90
CA PHE A 271 -5.45 2.99 -14.97
C PHE A 271 -4.25 2.15 -14.53
N LEU A 272 -3.85 1.21 -15.36
CA LEU A 272 -2.68 0.35 -15.16
C LEU A 272 -1.60 0.73 -16.16
N VAL A 273 -0.45 1.16 -15.67
CA VAL A 273 0.75 1.52 -16.45
C VAL A 273 1.91 0.58 -16.12
N GLU A 274 3.04 0.73 -16.82
CA GLU A 274 4.17 -0.19 -16.65
C GLU A 274 5.08 0.17 -15.47
N GLY A 275 5.44 1.43 -15.32
CA GLY A 275 6.55 1.87 -14.50
C GLY A 275 6.21 2.87 -13.40
N TYR A 276 7.17 3.03 -12.48
CA TYR A 276 7.09 3.96 -11.36
C TYR A 276 6.89 5.41 -11.82
N THR A 277 7.67 5.84 -12.79
CA THR A 277 7.63 7.24 -13.29
C THR A 277 6.34 7.56 -14.02
N ASP A 278 5.69 6.57 -14.65
CA ASP A 278 4.41 6.75 -15.32
C ASP A 278 3.30 7.04 -14.31
N VAL A 279 3.28 6.28 -13.21
CA VAL A 279 2.35 6.53 -12.09
C VAL A 279 2.52 7.94 -11.55
N ILE A 280 3.75 8.36 -11.27
CA ILE A 280 4.05 9.67 -10.68
C ILE A 280 3.67 10.80 -11.64
N SER A 281 3.98 10.66 -12.93
CA SER A 281 3.64 11.64 -13.97
C SER A 281 2.14 11.81 -14.12
N MET A 282 1.39 10.72 -14.20
CA MET A 282 -0.08 10.74 -14.29
C MET A 282 -0.71 11.33 -13.04
N HIS A 283 -0.25 10.89 -11.86
CA HIS A 283 -0.74 11.41 -10.58
C HIS A 283 -0.54 12.93 -10.48
N GLN A 284 0.65 13.42 -10.82
CA GLN A 284 0.96 14.86 -10.83
C GLN A 284 0.06 15.64 -11.80
N SER A 285 -0.33 15.04 -12.90
CA SER A 285 -1.20 15.64 -13.91
C SER A 285 -2.70 15.59 -13.55
N GLY A 286 -3.04 15.08 -12.37
CA GLY A 286 -4.41 14.98 -11.87
C GLY A 286 -5.09 13.64 -12.15
N VAL A 287 -4.42 12.68 -12.79
CA VAL A 287 -4.90 11.31 -12.97
C VAL A 287 -4.36 10.46 -11.81
N GLU A 288 -5.06 10.52 -10.67
CA GLU A 288 -4.61 9.91 -9.43
C GLU A 288 -5.00 8.44 -9.28
N ASN A 289 -5.95 7.96 -10.07
CA ASN A 289 -6.44 6.58 -10.09
C ASN A 289 -5.55 5.66 -10.95
N VAL A 290 -4.25 5.73 -10.76
CA VAL A 290 -3.22 5.05 -11.57
C VAL A 290 -2.30 4.20 -10.70
N VAL A 291 -2.00 2.99 -11.18
CA VAL A 291 -1.08 2.04 -10.54
C VAL A 291 -0.18 1.39 -11.59
N ALA A 292 0.93 0.80 -11.16
CA ALA A 292 1.83 0.06 -12.04
C ALA A 292 2.10 -1.35 -11.54
N SER A 293 2.26 -2.28 -12.49
CA SER A 293 2.71 -3.66 -12.24
C SER A 293 4.23 -3.77 -12.01
N SER A 294 4.98 -2.71 -12.30
CA SER A 294 6.43 -2.58 -12.04
C SER A 294 7.30 -3.64 -12.70
N GLY A 295 7.14 -3.80 -14.02
CA GLY A 295 8.01 -4.62 -14.86
C GLY A 295 7.73 -6.11 -14.81
N THR A 296 6.52 -6.51 -14.44
CA THR A 296 6.02 -7.88 -14.56
C THR A 296 4.72 -7.92 -15.35
N SER A 297 4.45 -9.05 -15.98
CA SER A 297 3.13 -9.32 -16.51
C SER A 297 2.09 -9.21 -15.40
N LEU A 298 0.93 -8.67 -15.74
CA LEU A 298 -0.18 -8.52 -14.80
C LEU A 298 -0.58 -9.89 -14.22
N THR A 299 -0.59 -9.99 -12.90
CA THR A 299 -0.87 -11.23 -12.19
C THR A 299 -2.32 -11.30 -11.71
N PRO A 300 -2.87 -12.51 -11.47
CA PRO A 300 -4.18 -12.66 -10.84
C PRO A 300 -4.28 -11.97 -9.47
N GLY A 301 -3.20 -11.95 -8.68
CA GLY A 301 -3.14 -11.25 -7.38
C GLY A 301 -3.28 -9.74 -7.53
N GLN A 302 -2.62 -9.16 -8.50
CA GLN A 302 -2.73 -7.73 -8.81
C GLN A 302 -4.12 -7.36 -9.33
N ILE A 303 -4.72 -8.19 -10.17
CA ILE A 303 -6.11 -8.00 -10.63
C ILE A 303 -7.07 -8.03 -9.46
N ARG A 304 -6.95 -9.01 -8.56
CA ARG A 304 -7.78 -9.09 -7.35
C ARG A 304 -7.62 -7.85 -6.45
N LEU A 305 -6.42 -7.31 -6.35
CA LEU A 305 -6.17 -6.10 -5.58
C LEU A 305 -6.94 -4.89 -6.15
N ILE A 306 -6.95 -4.71 -7.48
CA ILE A 306 -7.72 -3.65 -8.14
C ILE A 306 -9.22 -3.89 -7.99
N HIS A 307 -9.68 -5.14 -8.13
CA HIS A 307 -11.09 -5.50 -8.01
C HIS A 307 -11.71 -5.25 -6.62
N ARG A 308 -10.89 -5.00 -5.60
CA ARG A 308 -11.39 -4.52 -4.32
C ARG A 308 -12.01 -3.12 -4.42
N PHE A 309 -11.68 -2.34 -5.45
CA PHE A 309 -12.06 -0.94 -5.59
C PHE A 309 -12.89 -0.65 -6.84
N THR A 310 -12.65 -1.36 -7.94
CA THR A 310 -13.37 -1.19 -9.20
C THR A 310 -13.30 -2.43 -10.07
N ASN A 311 -14.31 -2.61 -10.93
CA ASN A 311 -14.29 -3.61 -12.00
C ASN A 311 -13.75 -3.05 -13.33
N ASN A 312 -13.50 -1.74 -13.40
CA ASN A 312 -13.11 -1.05 -14.63
C ASN A 312 -11.60 -0.79 -14.64
N ILE A 313 -10.86 -1.59 -15.40
CA ILE A 313 -9.42 -1.46 -15.55
C ILE A 313 -9.11 -1.03 -16.98
N THR A 314 -8.34 0.05 -17.14
CA THR A 314 -7.81 0.49 -18.43
C THR A 314 -6.30 0.33 -18.42
N VAL A 315 -5.79 -0.49 -19.31
CA VAL A 315 -4.35 -0.77 -19.45
C VAL A 315 -3.74 0.23 -20.44
N LEU A 316 -2.69 0.90 -20.03
CA LEU A 316 -1.93 1.86 -20.82
C LEU A 316 -0.45 1.43 -20.83
N TYR A 317 -0.12 0.50 -21.70
CA TYR A 317 1.24 0.04 -21.91
C TYR A 317 1.86 0.67 -23.16
N ASP A 318 3.18 0.81 -23.16
CA ASP A 318 3.92 1.29 -24.30
C ASP A 318 3.69 0.35 -25.51
N GLY A 319 3.46 0.92 -26.68
CA GLY A 319 3.19 0.18 -27.91
C GLY A 319 4.42 -0.43 -28.56
N ASP A 320 5.58 -0.32 -27.97
CA ASP A 320 6.80 -0.90 -28.47
C ASP A 320 6.76 -2.41 -28.27
N MET A 321 6.68 -3.12 -29.39
CA MET A 321 6.80 -4.57 -29.36
C MET A 321 8.19 -4.94 -28.83
N ALA A 322 8.20 -5.68 -27.74
CA ALA A 322 9.41 -6.29 -27.22
C ALA A 322 10.00 -7.32 -28.20
#